data_859ff7041790396a918714f10d12dd65
#
_entry.id   859ff7041790396a918714f10d12dd65
#
_cell.length_a   1.000
_cell.length_b   1.000
_cell.length_c   1.000
_cell.angle_alpha   90.00
_cell.angle_beta   90.00
_cell.angle_gamma   90.00
#
_symmetry.space_group_name_H-M   'P 1'
#
loop_
_entity.id
_entity.type
_entity.pdbx_description
1 polymer ?
#
loop_
_entity_poly.entity_id
_entity_poly.type
_entity_poly.pdbx_seq_one_letter_code
_entity_poly.pdbx_strand_id
1 'polypeptide(L)'
;MAELSISSLESLTLKGLYEKAKEYKVSYYAKLTKKELIFAILKAQAEKDGFLFMDGILEIIPSEGFGFLRPINYSPSAEDIYISASQIRRFDLRNGDKVSGKVRPPKENERYYGLLHVDAVNGEDPEIAKERVHFPALTPLYPDRLMSLETETKKVSTRIIDLMTPVGFGQRGLIVAPPKAGKTMLLKQIANSISANHPDTKLIILLVDERPEEVTDIERSVHPDVDVVSSTFDEVPENHIKVSELVLERAMRLVEHKKDVVILMDSITRLARAYNLVIPPSGRTLSGGIDPAAFHRPKRFFGAARNIEEGGSFTILATALVDTGSRMDDVIYEEFKGTGNMELHLDRSLAERRIYPAIDILKSGTRKEELLVSKSHLDKIWAIRKTMQDSPDFVERFLRRMRASKNNEEFFQNMEEDMKRKGTARR
;
A
#
# COMPACT_ATOMS: atom_id res chain seq x y z
N MET A 1 -10.42 26.43 -31.22
CA MET A 1 -9.79 26.89 -29.96
C MET A 1 -8.58 25.98 -29.72
N ALA A 2 -7.48 26.47 -29.15
CA ALA A 2 -6.36 25.59 -28.82
C ALA A 2 -6.80 24.57 -27.77
N GLU A 3 -6.48 23.32 -28.01
CA GLU A 3 -6.75 22.23 -27.07
C GLU A 3 -5.92 22.45 -25.83
N LEU A 4 -6.54 22.48 -24.64
CA LEU A 4 -5.79 22.63 -23.38
C LEU A 4 -5.12 21.31 -23.06
N SER A 5 -3.85 21.36 -22.69
CA SER A 5 -3.08 20.22 -22.18
C SER A 5 -2.73 20.43 -20.71
N ILE A 6 -2.35 19.37 -19.99
CA ILE A 6 -1.87 19.49 -18.61
C ILE A 6 -0.73 20.46 -18.52
N SER A 7 0.31 20.33 -19.38
CA SER A 7 1.49 21.21 -19.39
C SER A 7 1.12 22.67 -19.62
N SER A 8 0.16 22.95 -20.52
CA SER A 8 -0.31 24.31 -20.75
C SER A 8 -1.00 24.91 -19.52
N LEU A 9 -1.78 24.09 -18.78
CA LEU A 9 -2.45 24.51 -17.56
C LEU A 9 -1.49 24.60 -16.36
N GLU A 10 -0.52 23.72 -16.24
CA GLU A 10 0.50 23.75 -15.18
C GLU A 10 1.37 25.01 -15.25
N SER A 11 1.64 25.53 -16.45
CA SER A 11 2.38 26.78 -16.66
C SER A 11 1.63 28.03 -16.18
N LEU A 12 0.31 27.94 -15.98
CA LEU A 12 -0.51 29.04 -15.49
C LEU A 12 -0.34 29.28 -13.99
N THR A 13 -0.43 30.56 -13.61
CA THR A 13 -0.60 30.93 -12.18
C THR A 13 -1.94 30.45 -11.66
N LEU A 14 -2.10 30.32 -10.34
CA LEU A 14 -3.38 29.95 -9.73
C LEU A 14 -4.52 30.88 -10.14
N LYS A 15 -4.21 32.20 -10.32
CA LYS A 15 -5.18 33.20 -10.80
C LYS A 15 -5.60 32.89 -12.25
N GLY A 16 -4.66 32.55 -13.13
CA GLY A 16 -4.97 32.16 -14.51
C GLY A 16 -5.80 30.86 -14.58
N LEU A 17 -5.55 29.90 -13.69
CA LEU A 17 -6.38 28.70 -13.58
C LEU A 17 -7.80 29.02 -13.10
N TYR A 18 -7.97 29.95 -12.15
CA TYR A 18 -9.31 30.39 -11.72
C TYR A 18 -10.09 31.09 -12.83
N GLU A 19 -9.43 31.86 -13.68
CA GLU A 19 -10.05 32.48 -14.86
C GLU A 19 -10.51 31.41 -15.85
N LYS A 20 -9.69 30.40 -16.11
CA LYS A 20 -10.06 29.25 -16.95
C LYS A 20 -11.21 28.43 -16.32
N ALA A 21 -11.16 28.16 -15.04
CA ALA A 21 -12.25 27.46 -14.33
C ALA A 21 -13.59 28.18 -14.46
N LYS A 22 -13.60 29.50 -14.39
CA LYS A 22 -14.80 30.32 -14.65
C LYS A 22 -15.26 30.23 -16.09
N GLU A 23 -14.33 30.29 -17.07
CA GLU A 23 -14.65 30.16 -18.51
C GLU A 23 -15.37 28.83 -18.81
N TYR A 24 -14.91 27.75 -18.18
CA TYR A 24 -15.47 26.40 -18.32
C TYR A 24 -16.56 26.07 -17.30
N LYS A 25 -17.00 27.03 -16.46
CA LYS A 25 -18.05 26.88 -15.45
C LYS A 25 -17.81 25.76 -14.43
N VAL A 26 -16.56 25.54 -14.04
CA VAL A 26 -16.20 24.57 -12.99
C VAL A 26 -16.78 25.01 -11.66
N SER A 27 -17.55 24.14 -11.00
CA SER A 27 -18.15 24.41 -9.70
C SER A 27 -17.10 24.28 -8.58
N TYR A 28 -17.24 25.10 -7.53
CA TYR A 28 -16.39 25.04 -6.32
C TYR A 28 -14.86 25.08 -6.56
N TYR A 29 -14.42 25.64 -7.68
CA TYR A 29 -13.01 25.65 -8.12
C TYR A 29 -12.04 26.24 -7.08
N ALA A 30 -12.50 27.16 -6.20
CA ALA A 30 -11.65 27.78 -5.17
C ALA A 30 -11.27 26.84 -4.01
N LYS A 31 -11.92 25.68 -3.90
CA LYS A 31 -11.64 24.66 -2.88
C LYS A 31 -10.68 23.57 -3.37
N LEU A 32 -10.41 23.55 -4.67
CA LEU A 32 -9.60 22.53 -5.32
C LEU A 32 -8.11 22.86 -5.21
N THR A 33 -7.28 21.84 -5.03
CA THR A 33 -5.82 21.96 -5.19
C THR A 33 -5.48 22.30 -6.63
N LYS A 34 -4.26 22.77 -6.90
CA LYS A 34 -3.84 23.11 -8.27
C LYS A 34 -4.04 21.94 -9.25
N LYS A 35 -3.72 20.72 -8.82
CA LYS A 35 -3.88 19.52 -9.66
C LYS A 35 -5.36 19.19 -9.91
N GLU A 36 -6.17 19.13 -8.88
CA GLU A 36 -7.60 18.88 -9.01
C GLU A 36 -8.29 19.93 -9.90
N LEU A 37 -7.86 21.18 -9.79
CA LEU A 37 -8.39 22.28 -10.61
C LEU A 37 -8.06 22.08 -12.09
N ILE A 38 -6.83 21.65 -12.43
CA ILE A 38 -6.42 21.33 -13.80
C ILE A 38 -7.30 20.21 -14.36
N PHE A 39 -7.48 19.11 -13.61
CA PHE A 39 -8.34 18.01 -14.05
C PHE A 39 -9.81 18.43 -14.20
N ALA A 40 -10.33 19.25 -13.28
CA ALA A 40 -11.70 19.77 -13.37
C ALA A 40 -11.91 20.67 -14.62
N ILE A 41 -10.89 21.45 -15.00
CA ILE A 41 -10.95 22.26 -16.23
C ILE A 41 -10.93 21.36 -17.46
N LEU A 42 -10.07 20.34 -17.53
CA LEU A 42 -10.02 19.40 -18.65
C LEU A 42 -11.31 18.61 -18.81
N LYS A 43 -11.90 18.17 -17.68
CA LYS A 43 -13.21 17.54 -17.67
C LYS A 43 -14.30 18.43 -18.22
N ALA A 44 -14.39 19.67 -17.74
CA ALA A 44 -15.39 20.63 -18.19
C ALA A 44 -15.20 21.02 -19.67
N GLN A 45 -13.95 21.04 -20.18
CA GLN A 45 -13.67 21.21 -21.59
C GLN A 45 -14.18 20.04 -22.42
N ALA A 46 -13.88 18.81 -22.00
CA ALA A 46 -14.34 17.62 -22.70
C ALA A 46 -15.88 17.57 -22.78
N GLU A 47 -16.56 17.85 -21.69
CA GLU A 47 -18.04 17.92 -21.63
C GLU A 47 -18.61 19.00 -22.57
N LYS A 48 -17.97 20.18 -22.65
CA LYS A 48 -18.35 21.24 -23.58
C LYS A 48 -18.19 20.83 -25.04
N ASP A 49 -17.18 20.01 -25.33
CA ASP A 49 -16.91 19.48 -26.67
C ASP A 49 -17.77 18.24 -27.02
N GLY A 50 -18.66 17.81 -26.10
CA GLY A 50 -19.55 16.65 -26.28
C GLY A 50 -18.90 15.30 -26.00
N PHE A 51 -17.75 15.27 -25.32
CA PHE A 51 -17.04 14.05 -24.90
C PHE A 51 -17.15 13.83 -23.39
N LEU A 52 -16.92 12.58 -22.97
CA LEU A 52 -16.72 12.25 -21.56
C LEU A 52 -15.24 12.38 -21.22
N PHE A 53 -14.91 12.77 -19.99
CA PHE A 53 -13.57 12.71 -19.45
C PHE A 53 -13.53 11.61 -18.38
N MET A 54 -12.76 10.56 -18.64
CA MET A 54 -12.67 9.39 -17.76
C MET A 54 -11.20 9.01 -17.53
N ASP A 55 -10.98 8.22 -16.50
CA ASP A 55 -9.67 7.65 -16.19
C ASP A 55 -9.82 6.19 -15.74
N GLY A 56 -8.72 5.45 -15.82
CA GLY A 56 -8.66 4.08 -15.37
C GLY A 56 -7.22 3.55 -15.34
N ILE A 57 -7.04 2.40 -14.73
CA ILE A 57 -5.75 1.71 -14.66
C ILE A 57 -5.58 0.82 -15.88
N LEU A 58 -4.50 1.00 -16.62
CA LEU A 58 -4.23 0.27 -17.87
C LEU A 58 -3.89 -1.19 -17.60
N GLU A 59 -4.64 -2.07 -18.25
CA GLU A 59 -4.33 -3.48 -18.45
C GLU A 59 -4.18 -3.75 -19.94
N ILE A 60 -2.98 -4.12 -20.37
CA ILE A 60 -2.66 -4.49 -21.76
C ILE A 60 -2.96 -5.97 -21.95
N ILE A 61 -3.60 -6.30 -23.06
CA ILE A 61 -3.85 -7.69 -23.46
C ILE A 61 -2.65 -8.17 -24.30
N PRO A 62 -1.79 -9.07 -23.78
CA PRO A 62 -0.50 -9.37 -24.38
C PRO A 62 -0.58 -9.92 -25.81
N SER A 63 -1.62 -10.72 -26.11
CA SER A 63 -1.81 -11.34 -27.44
C SER A 63 -2.23 -10.34 -28.52
N GLU A 64 -2.85 -9.22 -28.12
CA GLU A 64 -3.51 -8.29 -29.04
C GLU A 64 -2.80 -6.94 -29.15
N GLY A 65 -2.03 -6.58 -28.15
CA GLY A 65 -1.29 -5.32 -28.06
C GLY A 65 -2.16 -4.08 -27.77
N PHE A 66 -3.49 -4.18 -27.76
CA PHE A 66 -4.38 -3.16 -27.21
C PHE A 66 -4.61 -3.41 -25.71
N GLY A 67 -5.32 -2.51 -25.04
CA GLY A 67 -5.62 -2.65 -23.62
C GLY A 67 -6.97 -2.09 -23.23
N PHE A 68 -7.26 -2.21 -21.93
CA PHE A 68 -8.40 -1.60 -21.28
C PHE A 68 -7.95 -0.75 -20.10
N LEU A 69 -8.55 0.41 -19.94
CA LEU A 69 -8.45 1.16 -18.70
C LEU A 69 -9.55 0.64 -17.78
N ARG A 70 -9.16 0.21 -16.58
CA ARG A 70 -10.04 -0.33 -15.53
C ARG A 70 -10.41 0.79 -14.56
N PRO A 71 -11.60 1.38 -14.64
CA PRO A 71 -12.00 2.48 -13.76
C PRO A 71 -12.39 2.00 -12.35
N ILE A 72 -12.86 0.75 -12.23
CA ILE A 72 -13.42 0.22 -10.99
C ILE A 72 -12.57 -0.95 -10.48
N ASN A 73 -12.05 -0.81 -9.25
CA ASN A 73 -11.44 -1.89 -8.47
C ASN A 73 -10.42 -2.74 -9.25
N TYR A 74 -9.71 -2.15 -10.23
CA TYR A 74 -8.70 -2.83 -11.05
C TYR A 74 -9.20 -4.10 -11.77
N SER A 75 -10.50 -4.24 -11.88
CA SER A 75 -11.18 -5.44 -12.42
C SER A 75 -11.96 -5.12 -13.69
N PRO A 76 -12.20 -6.11 -14.55
CA PRO A 76 -13.07 -5.93 -15.72
C PRO A 76 -14.48 -5.50 -15.33
N SER A 77 -15.00 -4.50 -16.01
CA SER A 77 -16.34 -3.95 -15.78
C SER A 77 -17.02 -3.52 -17.09
N ALA A 78 -18.30 -3.17 -17.01
CA ALA A 78 -19.01 -2.59 -18.14
C ALA A 78 -18.52 -1.17 -18.48
N GLU A 79 -17.84 -0.52 -17.56
CA GLU A 79 -17.30 0.83 -17.71
C GLU A 79 -15.86 0.85 -18.25
N ASP A 80 -15.31 -0.30 -18.64
CA ASP A 80 -13.97 -0.40 -19.20
C ASP A 80 -13.82 0.47 -20.45
N ILE A 81 -12.65 1.09 -20.57
CA ILE A 81 -12.35 1.99 -21.69
C ILE A 81 -11.28 1.33 -22.56
N TYR A 82 -11.64 1.06 -23.81
CA TYR A 82 -10.70 0.54 -24.80
C TYR A 82 -9.64 1.57 -25.15
N ILE A 83 -8.38 1.15 -25.14
CA ILE A 83 -7.22 1.91 -25.60
C ILE A 83 -6.49 1.16 -26.72
N SER A 84 -6.19 1.83 -27.80
CA SER A 84 -5.57 1.22 -28.99
C SER A 84 -4.09 0.93 -28.79
N ALA A 85 -3.58 -0.08 -29.50
CA ALA A 85 -2.15 -0.40 -29.53
C ALA A 85 -1.28 0.77 -30.01
N SER A 86 -1.79 1.63 -30.87
CA SER A 86 -1.07 2.82 -31.37
C SER A 86 -0.88 3.88 -30.27
N GLN A 87 -1.90 4.10 -29.42
CA GLN A 87 -1.80 5.02 -28.27
C GLN A 87 -0.84 4.47 -27.21
N ILE A 88 -0.92 3.16 -26.91
CA ILE A 88 -0.01 2.49 -25.98
C ILE A 88 1.44 2.67 -26.43
N ARG A 89 1.75 2.41 -27.70
CA ARG A 89 3.11 2.59 -28.24
C ARG A 89 3.58 4.04 -28.29
N ARG A 90 2.67 4.96 -28.68
CA ARG A 90 3.00 6.39 -28.80
C ARG A 90 3.52 6.98 -27.49
N PHE A 91 2.85 6.66 -26.38
CA PHE A 91 3.14 7.22 -25.06
C PHE A 91 3.94 6.27 -24.15
N ASP A 92 4.47 5.16 -24.70
CA ASP A 92 5.18 4.11 -23.94
C ASP A 92 4.43 3.69 -22.67
N LEU A 93 3.10 3.47 -22.83
CA LEU A 93 2.23 3.07 -21.73
C LEU A 93 2.48 1.63 -21.31
N ARG A 94 2.34 1.37 -20.02
CA ARG A 94 2.57 0.05 -19.41
C ARG A 94 1.42 -0.34 -18.50
N ASN A 95 1.32 -1.63 -18.21
CA ASN A 95 0.39 -2.11 -17.18
C ASN A 95 0.55 -1.30 -15.89
N GLY A 96 -0.58 -0.93 -15.28
CA GLY A 96 -0.62 -0.15 -14.06
C GLY A 96 -0.55 1.37 -14.24
N ASP A 97 -0.31 1.89 -15.46
CA ASP A 97 -0.45 3.33 -15.70
C ASP A 97 -1.90 3.77 -15.49
N LYS A 98 -2.10 4.84 -14.73
CA LYS A 98 -3.38 5.53 -14.67
C LYS A 98 -3.46 6.51 -15.84
N VAL A 99 -4.31 6.20 -16.80
CA VAL A 99 -4.50 7.04 -18.00
C VAL A 99 -5.81 7.78 -17.88
N SER A 100 -5.77 9.09 -18.11
CA SER A 100 -6.93 9.97 -18.11
C SER A 100 -7.07 10.64 -19.47
N GLY A 101 -8.30 10.82 -19.95
CA GLY A 101 -8.48 11.46 -21.21
C GLY A 101 -9.92 11.55 -21.72
N LYS A 102 -10.05 12.04 -22.95
CA LYS A 102 -11.35 12.16 -23.63
C LYS A 102 -11.80 10.80 -24.14
N VAL A 103 -13.03 10.46 -23.82
CA VAL A 103 -13.63 9.16 -24.09
C VAL A 103 -14.96 9.36 -24.83
N ARG A 104 -15.24 8.50 -25.79
CA ARG A 104 -16.56 8.42 -26.43
C ARG A 104 -17.37 7.23 -25.92
N PRO A 105 -18.69 7.35 -25.85
CA PRO A 105 -19.54 6.21 -25.54
C PRO A 105 -19.45 5.11 -26.63
N PRO A 106 -19.82 3.86 -26.27
CA PRO A 106 -19.91 2.76 -27.24
C PRO A 106 -20.86 3.08 -28.36
N LYS A 107 -20.53 2.69 -29.61
CA LYS A 107 -21.46 2.68 -30.75
C LYS A 107 -22.37 1.45 -30.69
N GLU A 108 -23.40 1.39 -31.56
CA GLU A 108 -24.41 0.32 -31.54
C GLU A 108 -23.84 -1.12 -31.54
N ASN A 109 -22.63 -1.35 -32.11
CA ASN A 109 -22.00 -2.66 -32.17
C ASN A 109 -20.76 -2.77 -31.27
N GLU A 110 -20.50 -1.79 -30.40
CA GLU A 110 -19.37 -1.78 -29.49
C GLU A 110 -19.83 -2.01 -28.05
N ARG A 111 -19.03 -2.74 -27.27
CA ARG A 111 -19.34 -3.04 -25.87
C ARG A 111 -18.71 -2.03 -24.89
N TYR A 112 -17.60 -1.42 -25.26
CA TYR A 112 -16.77 -0.63 -24.37
C TYR A 112 -16.68 0.83 -24.82
N TYR A 113 -16.42 1.71 -23.89
CA TYR A 113 -16.02 3.07 -24.18
C TYR A 113 -14.74 3.09 -24.99
N GLY A 114 -14.51 4.13 -25.80
CA GLY A 114 -13.28 4.27 -26.60
C GLY A 114 -12.48 5.49 -26.22
N LEU A 115 -11.21 5.32 -25.81
CA LEU A 115 -10.31 6.44 -25.54
C LEU A 115 -9.94 7.14 -26.87
N LEU A 116 -10.29 8.42 -26.98
CA LEU A 116 -9.97 9.25 -28.14
C LEU A 116 -8.63 9.94 -28.00
N HIS A 117 -8.38 10.54 -26.83
CA HIS A 117 -7.18 11.31 -26.55
C HIS A 117 -6.65 10.97 -25.15
N VAL A 118 -5.32 10.85 -25.03
CA VAL A 118 -4.63 10.70 -23.76
C VAL A 118 -4.23 12.09 -23.27
N ASP A 119 -4.89 12.56 -22.22
CA ASP A 119 -4.63 13.88 -21.65
C ASP A 119 -3.62 13.83 -20.49
N ALA A 120 -3.59 12.71 -19.75
CA ALA A 120 -2.65 12.50 -18.65
C ALA A 120 -2.24 11.04 -18.48
N VAL A 121 -1.02 10.83 -17.99
CA VAL A 121 -0.49 9.54 -17.53
C VAL A 121 0.05 9.72 -16.11
N ASN A 122 -0.53 8.99 -15.16
CA ASN A 122 -0.20 9.09 -13.72
C ASN A 122 -0.32 10.51 -13.14
N GLY A 123 -1.14 11.35 -13.76
CA GLY A 123 -1.36 12.74 -13.37
C GLY A 123 -0.31 13.72 -13.86
N GLU A 124 0.48 13.31 -14.85
CA GLU A 124 1.48 14.13 -15.54
C GLU A 124 1.19 14.19 -17.04
N ASP A 125 1.82 15.15 -17.74
CA ASP A 125 1.76 15.22 -19.20
C ASP A 125 2.27 13.93 -19.83
N PRO A 126 1.58 13.35 -20.83
CA PRO A 126 1.96 12.08 -21.44
C PRO A 126 3.37 12.05 -22.01
N GLU A 127 3.88 13.16 -22.56
CA GLU A 127 5.23 13.23 -23.10
C GLU A 127 6.30 13.25 -21.99
N ILE A 128 6.01 13.91 -20.86
CA ILE A 128 6.88 13.88 -19.67
C ILE A 128 6.86 12.47 -19.03
N ALA A 129 5.68 11.88 -18.89
CA ALA A 129 5.54 10.54 -18.31
C ALA A 129 6.30 9.47 -19.11
N LYS A 130 6.50 9.66 -20.40
CA LYS A 130 7.24 8.74 -21.27
C LYS A 130 8.74 8.68 -20.95
N GLU A 131 9.33 9.74 -20.42
CA GLU A 131 10.76 9.83 -20.09
C GLU A 131 11.13 9.12 -18.78
N ARG A 132 10.16 8.56 -18.05
CA ARG A 132 10.40 7.90 -16.76
C ARG A 132 11.30 6.67 -16.87
N VAL A 133 12.19 6.49 -15.91
CA VAL A 133 13.04 5.31 -15.80
C VAL A 133 12.20 4.10 -15.36
N HIS A 134 12.40 2.96 -16.00
CA HIS A 134 11.70 1.72 -15.64
C HIS A 134 12.07 1.22 -14.24
N PHE A 135 11.07 0.77 -13.48
CA PHE A 135 11.27 0.25 -12.13
C PHE A 135 12.41 -0.78 -11.98
N PRO A 136 12.59 -1.78 -12.88
CA PRO A 136 13.73 -2.71 -12.80
C PRO A 136 15.10 -2.07 -12.96
N ALA A 137 15.20 -0.90 -13.57
CA ALA A 137 16.44 -0.17 -13.77
C ALA A 137 16.79 0.81 -12.63
N LEU A 138 15.86 1.01 -11.68
CA LEU A 138 16.07 1.85 -10.50
C LEU A 138 16.99 1.15 -9.48
N THR A 139 17.87 1.91 -8.82
CA THR A 139 18.86 1.40 -7.86
C THR A 139 18.22 1.12 -6.49
N PRO A 140 18.18 -0.15 -6.03
CA PRO A 140 17.57 -0.49 -4.75
C PRO A 140 18.48 -0.17 -3.57
N LEU A 141 17.92 0.47 -2.53
CA LEU A 141 18.58 0.74 -1.27
C LEU A 141 17.87 0.03 -0.10
N TYR A 142 18.57 -0.07 1.03
CA TYR A 142 17.90 -0.41 2.29
C TYR A 142 17.01 0.73 2.76
N PRO A 143 15.91 0.43 3.50
CA PRO A 143 15.16 1.47 4.21
C PRO A 143 16.07 2.22 5.18
N ASP A 144 16.17 3.55 5.00
CA ASP A 144 17.00 4.45 5.81
C ASP A 144 16.23 5.67 6.34
N ARG A 145 14.96 5.79 5.95
CA ARG A 145 14.04 6.85 6.37
C ARG A 145 12.86 6.22 7.12
N LEU A 146 12.70 6.57 8.39
CA LEU A 146 11.63 6.07 9.25
C LEU A 146 10.26 6.56 8.74
N MET A 147 9.30 5.64 8.64
CA MET A 147 7.88 5.91 8.46
C MET A 147 7.22 5.92 9.83
N SER A 148 7.16 7.07 10.49
CA SER A 148 6.56 7.18 11.82
C SER A 148 5.06 6.94 11.76
N LEU A 149 4.58 6.05 12.63
CA LEU A 149 3.19 5.66 12.76
C LEU A 149 2.55 6.21 14.04
N GLU A 150 3.33 6.82 14.92
CA GLU A 150 2.81 7.46 16.12
C GLU A 150 1.92 8.65 15.76
N THR A 151 0.70 8.67 16.27
CA THR A 151 -0.29 9.74 16.06
C THR A 151 -0.83 10.22 17.41
N GLU A 152 -1.97 9.72 17.84
CA GLU A 152 -2.64 10.09 19.08
C GLU A 152 -2.20 9.22 20.26
N THR A 153 -2.16 9.80 21.46
CA THR A 153 -1.81 9.13 22.73
C THR A 153 -2.53 7.79 22.94
N LYS A 154 -3.79 7.71 22.53
CA LYS A 154 -4.62 6.51 22.77
C LYS A 154 -4.31 5.35 21.81
N LYS A 155 -3.61 5.59 20.71
CA LYS A 155 -3.28 4.56 19.70
C LYS A 155 -1.96 3.88 20.03
N VAL A 156 -1.97 3.05 21.07
CA VAL A 156 -0.77 2.37 21.59
C VAL A 156 -0.15 1.40 20.57
N SER A 157 -0.94 0.81 19.68
CA SER A 157 -0.46 -0.18 18.69
C SER A 157 0.61 0.41 17.78
N THR A 158 0.34 1.56 17.16
CA THR A 158 1.26 2.23 16.23
C THR A 158 2.50 2.76 16.94
N ARG A 159 2.36 3.22 18.18
CA ARG A 159 3.49 3.59 19.03
C ARG A 159 4.42 2.42 19.35
N ILE A 160 3.86 1.22 19.60
CA ILE A 160 4.66 0.01 19.81
C ILE A 160 5.38 -0.39 18.54
N ILE A 161 4.75 -0.27 17.37
CA ILE A 161 5.39 -0.57 16.08
C ILE A 161 6.60 0.33 15.90
N ASP A 162 6.48 1.64 16.08
CA ASP A 162 7.60 2.58 15.95
C ASP A 162 8.77 2.25 16.89
N LEU A 163 8.48 1.73 18.09
CA LEU A 163 9.51 1.36 19.05
C LEU A 163 10.12 -0.02 18.79
N MET A 164 9.29 -1.02 18.49
CA MET A 164 9.72 -2.42 18.50
C MET A 164 9.95 -3.01 17.11
N THR A 165 9.28 -2.48 16.12
CA THR A 165 9.38 -2.93 14.71
C THR A 165 9.31 -1.73 13.79
N PRO A 166 10.27 -0.78 13.87
CA PRO A 166 10.22 0.43 13.08
C PRO A 166 10.08 0.10 11.59
N VAL A 167 9.19 0.81 10.93
CA VAL A 167 8.92 0.67 9.50
C VAL A 167 9.68 1.76 8.75
N GLY A 168 10.49 1.39 7.79
CA GLY A 168 11.13 2.35 6.89
C GLY A 168 10.45 2.43 5.53
N PHE A 169 10.60 3.55 4.87
CA PHE A 169 10.22 3.67 3.47
C PHE A 169 11.04 2.67 2.62
N GLY A 170 10.36 1.76 1.91
CA GLY A 170 10.99 0.63 1.22
C GLY A 170 10.98 -0.69 2.00
N GLN A 171 10.29 -0.76 3.14
CA GLN A 171 10.22 -1.96 3.99
C GLN A 171 9.47 -3.11 3.33
N ARG A 172 9.96 -4.34 3.53
CA ARG A 172 9.27 -5.61 3.26
C ARG A 172 8.86 -6.24 4.57
N GLY A 173 7.67 -5.89 5.07
CA GLY A 173 7.21 -6.31 6.40
C GLY A 173 6.17 -7.42 6.32
N LEU A 174 6.31 -8.44 7.17
CA LEU A 174 5.28 -9.42 7.43
C LEU A 174 4.58 -9.10 8.75
N ILE A 175 3.25 -9.05 8.70
CA ILE A 175 2.38 -9.01 9.89
C ILE A 175 1.88 -10.44 10.11
N VAL A 176 2.55 -11.15 10.99
CA VAL A 176 2.28 -12.57 11.28
C VAL A 176 1.13 -12.66 12.27
N ALA A 177 -0.01 -13.16 11.82
CA ALA A 177 -1.24 -13.10 12.59
C ALA A 177 -1.95 -14.46 12.68
N PRO A 178 -2.13 -15.00 13.89
CA PRO A 178 -3.08 -16.08 14.12
C PRO A 178 -4.53 -15.56 13.98
N PRO A 179 -5.51 -16.45 13.74
CA PRO A 179 -6.91 -16.06 13.66
C PRO A 179 -7.37 -15.32 14.93
N LYS A 180 -8.19 -14.27 14.76
CA LYS A 180 -8.81 -13.47 15.84
C LYS A 180 -7.83 -12.69 16.73
N ALA A 181 -6.59 -12.44 16.28
CA ALA A 181 -5.59 -11.67 17.03
C ALA A 181 -5.69 -10.13 16.84
N GLY A 182 -6.65 -9.63 16.06
CA GLY A 182 -6.84 -8.19 15.83
C GLY A 182 -6.14 -7.64 14.58
N LYS A 183 -5.81 -8.51 13.61
CA LYS A 183 -5.16 -8.19 12.34
C LYS A 183 -5.80 -6.99 11.61
N THR A 184 -7.07 -7.06 11.30
CA THR A 184 -7.81 -6.05 10.54
C THR A 184 -7.83 -4.68 11.24
N MET A 185 -7.98 -4.68 12.57
CA MET A 185 -7.92 -3.46 13.37
C MET A 185 -6.54 -2.81 13.28
N LEU A 186 -5.48 -3.61 13.34
CA LEU A 186 -4.10 -3.13 13.24
C LEU A 186 -3.81 -2.53 11.87
N LEU A 187 -4.25 -3.18 10.79
CA LEU A 187 -4.11 -2.65 9.42
C LEU A 187 -4.79 -1.28 9.27
N LYS A 188 -6.02 -1.13 9.77
CA LYS A 188 -6.73 0.16 9.76
C LYS A 188 -5.98 1.24 10.54
N GLN A 189 -5.39 0.89 11.69
CA GLN A 189 -4.59 1.84 12.47
C GLN A 189 -3.31 2.26 11.74
N ILE A 190 -2.61 1.33 11.11
CA ILE A 190 -1.42 1.61 10.29
C ILE A 190 -1.82 2.51 9.11
N ALA A 191 -2.88 2.17 8.37
CA ALA A 191 -3.36 2.96 7.23
C ALA A 191 -3.66 4.41 7.62
N ASN A 192 -4.43 4.61 8.68
CA ASN A 192 -4.79 5.95 9.17
C ASN A 192 -3.57 6.73 9.70
N SER A 193 -2.59 6.04 10.29
CA SER A 193 -1.36 6.69 10.74
C SER A 193 -0.49 7.15 9.56
N ILE A 194 -0.37 6.33 8.52
CA ILE A 194 0.34 6.71 7.29
C ILE A 194 -0.34 7.91 6.65
N SER A 195 -1.67 7.88 6.48
CA SER A 195 -2.41 9.01 5.89
C SER A 195 -2.27 10.31 6.70
N ALA A 196 -2.22 10.21 8.03
CA ALA A 196 -2.09 11.39 8.90
C ALA A 196 -0.66 11.97 8.90
N ASN A 197 0.36 11.12 9.00
CA ASN A 197 1.75 11.56 9.16
C ASN A 197 2.48 11.75 7.82
N HIS A 198 2.02 11.07 6.76
CA HIS A 198 2.67 11.02 5.45
C HIS A 198 1.64 11.25 4.32
N PRO A 199 0.99 12.42 4.24
CA PRO A 199 -0.12 12.68 3.30
C PRO A 199 0.28 12.59 1.82
N ASP A 200 1.55 12.77 1.49
CA ASP A 200 2.06 12.65 0.11
C ASP A 200 2.27 11.19 -0.33
N THR A 201 2.26 10.25 0.63
CA THR A 201 2.44 8.82 0.36
C THR A 201 1.21 8.24 -0.33
N LYS A 202 1.42 7.47 -1.38
CA LYS A 202 0.35 6.75 -2.06
C LYS A 202 0.11 5.43 -1.37
N LEU A 203 -1.01 5.33 -0.67
CA LEU A 203 -1.41 4.16 0.11
C LEU A 203 -2.45 3.34 -0.65
N ILE A 204 -2.13 2.07 -0.88
CA ILE A 204 -3.03 1.09 -1.47
C ILE A 204 -3.28 0.00 -0.43
N ILE A 205 -4.54 -0.34 -0.19
CA ILE A 205 -4.90 -1.51 0.61
C ILE A 205 -5.39 -2.58 -0.36
N LEU A 206 -4.71 -3.72 -0.38
CA LEU A 206 -5.04 -4.86 -1.23
C LEU A 206 -5.62 -6.00 -0.39
N LEU A 207 -6.89 -6.30 -0.61
CA LEU A 207 -7.64 -7.34 0.09
C LEU A 207 -7.86 -8.52 -0.86
N VAL A 208 -7.28 -9.68 -0.53
CA VAL A 208 -7.31 -10.89 -1.38
C VAL A 208 -8.04 -12.01 -0.67
N ASP A 209 -9.12 -12.50 -1.27
CA ASP A 209 -9.96 -13.58 -0.74
C ASP A 209 -10.51 -13.24 0.66
N GLU A 210 -10.80 -11.95 0.91
CA GLU A 210 -11.42 -11.47 2.13
C GLU A 210 -12.94 -11.36 2.01
N ARG A 211 -13.63 -11.17 3.13
CA ARG A 211 -15.09 -11.10 3.18
C ARG A 211 -15.58 -9.73 2.72
N PRO A 212 -16.71 -9.65 1.96
CA PRO A 212 -17.26 -8.36 1.51
C PRO A 212 -17.55 -7.37 2.65
N GLU A 213 -18.03 -7.88 3.82
CA GLU A 213 -18.25 -7.03 4.98
C GLU A 213 -16.97 -6.45 5.58
N GLU A 214 -15.82 -7.17 5.51
CA GLU A 214 -14.53 -6.68 5.96
C GLU A 214 -13.97 -5.62 4.99
N VAL A 215 -14.21 -5.80 3.68
CA VAL A 215 -13.87 -4.79 2.66
C VAL A 215 -14.60 -3.48 2.94
N THR A 216 -15.93 -3.54 3.10
CA THR A 216 -16.76 -2.36 3.39
C THR A 216 -16.36 -1.68 4.70
N ASP A 217 -16.00 -2.45 5.75
CA ASP A 217 -15.56 -1.91 7.04
C ASP A 217 -14.23 -1.16 6.90
N ILE A 218 -13.29 -1.68 6.10
CA ILE A 218 -12.02 -1.00 5.81
C ILE A 218 -12.27 0.29 5.02
N GLU A 219 -13.00 0.24 3.90
CA GLU A 219 -13.32 1.40 3.07
C GLU A 219 -13.92 2.56 3.87
N ARG A 220 -14.83 2.25 4.81
CA ARG A 220 -15.47 3.25 5.67
C ARG A 220 -14.59 3.76 6.81
N SER A 221 -13.52 3.06 7.15
CA SER A 221 -12.68 3.33 8.31
C SER A 221 -11.37 4.02 7.98
N VAL A 222 -10.96 4.04 6.71
CA VAL A 222 -9.71 4.65 6.26
C VAL A 222 -9.95 6.02 5.61
N HIS A 223 -8.86 6.79 5.41
CA HIS A 223 -8.94 8.08 4.76
C HIS A 223 -9.44 7.94 3.32
N PRO A 224 -10.28 8.86 2.78
CA PRO A 224 -10.83 8.76 1.42
C PRO A 224 -9.80 8.69 0.29
N ASP A 225 -8.57 9.20 0.50
CA ASP A 225 -7.49 9.17 -0.49
C ASP A 225 -6.76 7.81 -0.55
N VAL A 226 -7.11 6.88 0.33
CA VAL A 226 -6.57 5.51 0.31
C VAL A 226 -7.26 4.71 -0.78
N ASP A 227 -6.47 4.12 -1.66
CA ASP A 227 -6.96 3.26 -2.73
C ASP A 227 -7.22 1.85 -2.16
N VAL A 228 -8.48 1.50 -1.91
CA VAL A 228 -8.87 0.18 -1.41
C VAL A 228 -9.25 -0.70 -2.60
N VAL A 229 -8.48 -1.74 -2.83
CA VAL A 229 -8.64 -2.69 -3.93
C VAL A 229 -8.91 -4.07 -3.36
N SER A 230 -9.94 -4.73 -3.83
CA SER A 230 -10.34 -6.02 -3.28
C SER A 230 -10.67 -7.05 -4.36
N SER A 231 -10.44 -8.30 -4.02
CA SER A 231 -11.00 -9.46 -4.71
C SER A 231 -11.50 -10.40 -3.63
N THR A 232 -12.83 -10.46 -3.47
CA THR A 232 -13.51 -11.12 -2.34
C THR A 232 -13.62 -12.63 -2.54
N PHE A 233 -13.89 -13.38 -1.47
CA PHE A 233 -13.86 -14.86 -1.46
C PHE A 233 -14.87 -15.51 -2.42
N ASP A 234 -15.85 -14.77 -2.89
CA ASP A 234 -16.86 -15.21 -3.88
C ASP A 234 -16.35 -15.12 -5.33
N GLU A 235 -15.19 -14.52 -5.55
CA GLU A 235 -14.52 -14.47 -6.85
C GLU A 235 -13.64 -15.71 -7.12
N VAL A 236 -13.34 -15.96 -8.39
CA VAL A 236 -12.45 -17.06 -8.79
C VAL A 236 -10.98 -16.72 -8.51
N PRO A 237 -10.12 -17.74 -8.23
CA PRO A 237 -8.71 -17.51 -7.90
C PRO A 237 -7.92 -16.72 -8.94
N GLU A 238 -8.28 -16.82 -10.21
CA GLU A 238 -7.67 -16.05 -11.31
C GLU A 238 -7.85 -14.55 -11.13
N ASN A 239 -9.00 -14.10 -10.60
CA ASN A 239 -9.26 -12.71 -10.31
C ASN A 239 -8.39 -12.19 -9.16
N HIS A 240 -8.19 -13.00 -8.10
CA HIS A 240 -7.27 -12.66 -7.01
C HIS A 240 -5.86 -12.37 -7.53
N ILE A 241 -5.38 -13.23 -8.45
CA ILE A 241 -4.08 -13.07 -9.08
C ILE A 241 -4.03 -11.80 -9.94
N LYS A 242 -5.01 -11.65 -10.83
CA LYS A 242 -5.07 -10.56 -11.79
C LYS A 242 -5.10 -9.19 -11.13
N VAL A 243 -5.96 -9.01 -10.14
CA VAL A 243 -6.07 -7.77 -9.36
C VAL A 243 -4.75 -7.49 -8.64
N SER A 244 -4.15 -8.50 -8.00
CA SER A 244 -2.89 -8.34 -7.29
C SER A 244 -1.73 -7.96 -8.22
N GLU A 245 -1.63 -8.59 -9.39
CA GLU A 245 -0.61 -8.26 -10.39
C GLU A 245 -0.79 -6.81 -10.89
N LEU A 246 -2.03 -6.37 -11.15
CA LEU A 246 -2.28 -5.02 -11.63
C LEU A 246 -1.99 -3.96 -10.56
N VAL A 247 -2.27 -4.27 -9.27
CA VAL A 247 -1.90 -3.42 -8.13
C VAL A 247 -0.37 -3.30 -8.01
N LEU A 248 0.36 -4.41 -8.18
CA LEU A 248 1.82 -4.37 -8.19
C LEU A 248 2.36 -3.48 -9.31
N GLU A 249 1.85 -3.66 -10.52
CA GLU A 249 2.24 -2.83 -11.68
C GLU A 249 1.90 -1.36 -11.42
N ARG A 250 0.72 -1.06 -10.84
CA ARG A 250 0.34 0.31 -10.44
C ARG A 250 1.33 0.92 -9.47
N ALA A 251 1.71 0.20 -8.43
CA ALA A 251 2.68 0.67 -7.44
C ALA A 251 4.04 0.96 -8.09
N MET A 252 4.52 0.08 -8.96
CA MET A 252 5.77 0.30 -9.70
C MET A 252 5.70 1.55 -10.58
N ARG A 253 4.58 1.81 -11.28
CA ARG A 253 4.40 3.05 -12.06
C ARG A 253 4.48 4.29 -11.19
N LEU A 254 3.88 4.28 -10.02
CA LEU A 254 3.96 5.41 -9.08
C LEU A 254 5.39 5.67 -8.59
N VAL A 255 6.15 4.60 -8.31
CA VAL A 255 7.57 4.73 -7.90
C VAL A 255 8.43 5.28 -9.02
N GLU A 256 8.19 4.91 -10.29
CA GLU A 256 8.85 5.48 -11.47
C GLU A 256 8.67 7.01 -11.55
N HIS A 257 7.57 7.52 -11.00
CA HIS A 257 7.30 8.95 -10.81
C HIS A 257 7.80 9.51 -9.46
N LYS A 258 8.77 8.84 -8.83
CA LYS A 258 9.42 9.24 -7.57
C LYS A 258 8.45 9.42 -6.39
N LYS A 259 7.33 8.68 -6.39
CA LYS A 259 6.38 8.68 -5.27
C LYS A 259 6.78 7.64 -4.23
N ASP A 260 6.53 7.97 -2.97
CA ASP A 260 6.50 6.97 -1.91
C ASP A 260 5.19 6.21 -1.99
N VAL A 261 5.29 4.88 -2.10
CA VAL A 261 4.12 4.00 -2.24
C VAL A 261 4.12 2.95 -1.14
N VAL A 262 2.98 2.74 -0.53
CA VAL A 262 2.77 1.69 0.48
C VAL A 262 1.64 0.79 0.03
N ILE A 263 1.88 -0.52 0.02
CA ILE A 263 0.82 -1.52 -0.07
C ILE A 263 0.64 -2.17 1.31
N LEU A 264 -0.56 -2.07 1.87
CA LEU A 264 -1.02 -2.90 2.98
C LEU A 264 -1.81 -4.06 2.39
N MET A 265 -1.31 -5.28 2.55
CA MET A 265 -1.90 -6.46 1.91
C MET A 265 -2.50 -7.42 2.93
N ASP A 266 -3.74 -7.80 2.72
CA ASP A 266 -4.43 -8.85 3.48
C ASP A 266 -5.05 -9.89 2.55
N SER A 267 -4.43 -11.06 2.30
CA SER A 267 -3.19 -11.57 2.85
C SER A 267 -2.29 -12.21 1.77
N ILE A 268 -0.99 -12.23 2.02
CA ILE A 268 -0.02 -12.93 1.15
C ILE A 268 -0.27 -14.45 1.15
N THR A 269 -0.76 -14.99 2.26
CA THR A 269 -1.12 -16.41 2.39
C THR A 269 -2.21 -16.79 1.40
N ARG A 270 -3.26 -15.99 1.30
CA ARG A 270 -4.39 -16.24 0.38
C ARG A 270 -3.96 -16.04 -1.08
N LEU A 271 -3.12 -15.06 -1.37
CA LEU A 271 -2.54 -14.89 -2.70
C LEU A 271 -1.72 -16.11 -3.11
N ALA A 272 -0.86 -16.65 -2.24
CA ALA A 272 -0.09 -17.85 -2.52
C ALA A 272 -0.99 -19.08 -2.74
N ARG A 273 -2.08 -19.20 -1.99
CA ARG A 273 -3.10 -20.26 -2.21
C ARG A 273 -3.78 -20.12 -3.58
N ALA A 274 -4.14 -18.90 -3.99
CA ALA A 274 -4.73 -18.66 -5.31
C ALA A 274 -3.77 -19.07 -6.43
N TYR A 275 -2.50 -18.72 -6.33
CA TYR A 275 -1.48 -19.18 -7.29
C TYR A 275 -1.36 -20.70 -7.31
N ASN A 276 -1.40 -21.37 -6.15
CA ASN A 276 -1.33 -22.83 -6.09
C ASN A 276 -2.50 -23.54 -6.80
N LEU A 277 -3.67 -22.89 -6.86
CA LEU A 277 -4.84 -23.40 -7.56
C LEU A 277 -4.79 -23.20 -9.08
N VAL A 278 -4.16 -22.11 -9.53
CA VAL A 278 -4.23 -21.66 -10.93
C VAL A 278 -3.03 -22.11 -11.77
N ILE A 279 -1.86 -22.25 -11.15
CA ILE A 279 -0.66 -22.65 -11.92
C ILE A 279 -0.74 -24.11 -12.40
N PRO A 280 -0.19 -24.40 -13.57
CA PRO A 280 -0.01 -25.79 -13.99
C PRO A 280 0.90 -26.55 -13.00
N PRO A 281 0.54 -27.79 -12.61
CA PRO A 281 1.34 -28.58 -11.67
C PRO A 281 2.76 -28.81 -12.17
N SER A 282 3.78 -28.52 -11.35
CA SER A 282 5.19 -28.80 -11.70
C SER A 282 5.58 -30.28 -11.54
N GLY A 283 4.69 -31.10 -10.98
CA GLY A 283 4.95 -32.49 -10.61
C GLY A 283 5.72 -32.65 -9.28
N ARG A 284 5.97 -31.55 -8.57
CA ARG A 284 6.58 -31.54 -7.23
C ARG A 284 5.59 -30.96 -6.23
N THR A 285 5.54 -31.54 -5.05
CA THR A 285 4.64 -31.06 -3.99
C THR A 285 5.42 -30.96 -2.68
N LEU A 286 5.36 -29.79 -2.05
CA LEU A 286 5.89 -29.57 -0.71
C LEU A 286 4.89 -30.05 0.35
N SER A 287 5.33 -30.07 1.62
CA SER A 287 4.46 -30.33 2.76
C SER A 287 3.24 -29.39 2.72
N GLY A 288 2.06 -29.91 3.04
CA GLY A 288 0.82 -29.13 2.98
C GLY A 288 0.15 -29.03 1.62
N GLY A 289 0.65 -29.72 0.58
CA GLY A 289 0.01 -29.80 -0.73
C GLY A 289 0.25 -28.59 -1.64
N ILE A 290 1.30 -27.81 -1.39
CA ILE A 290 1.66 -26.66 -2.21
C ILE A 290 2.73 -27.00 -3.25
N ASP A 291 2.53 -26.53 -4.48
CA ASP A 291 3.54 -26.64 -5.54
C ASP A 291 4.60 -25.53 -5.35
N PRO A 292 5.92 -25.87 -5.40
CA PRO A 292 6.98 -24.85 -5.29
C PRO A 292 6.88 -23.72 -6.31
N ALA A 293 6.33 -23.97 -7.49
CA ALA A 293 6.15 -22.97 -8.54
C ALA A 293 5.13 -21.88 -8.12
N ALA A 294 4.21 -22.20 -7.21
CA ALA A 294 3.22 -21.25 -6.68
C ALA A 294 3.83 -20.06 -5.93
N PHE A 295 5.05 -20.21 -5.43
CA PHE A 295 5.73 -19.14 -4.69
C PHE A 295 6.42 -18.10 -5.57
N HIS A 296 6.74 -18.43 -6.82
CA HIS A 296 7.60 -17.57 -7.64
C HIS A 296 7.02 -16.16 -7.82
N ARG A 297 5.75 -16.05 -8.25
CA ARG A 297 5.12 -14.75 -8.47
C ARG A 297 4.78 -14.00 -7.17
N PRO A 298 4.21 -14.62 -6.13
CA PRO A 298 4.01 -13.94 -4.84
C PRO A 298 5.33 -13.48 -4.20
N LYS A 299 6.44 -14.24 -4.32
CA LYS A 299 7.76 -13.77 -3.87
C LYS A 299 8.27 -12.58 -4.67
N ARG A 300 8.03 -12.56 -5.99
CA ARG A 300 8.34 -11.40 -6.84
C ARG A 300 7.53 -10.18 -6.41
N PHE A 301 6.24 -10.36 -6.11
CA PHE A 301 5.37 -9.32 -5.59
C PHE A 301 5.96 -8.73 -4.30
N PHE A 302 6.14 -9.55 -3.28
CA PHE A 302 6.65 -9.11 -1.99
C PHE A 302 8.10 -8.60 -2.06
N GLY A 303 8.93 -9.22 -2.89
CA GLY A 303 10.32 -8.83 -3.13
C GLY A 303 10.50 -7.52 -3.91
N ALA A 304 9.43 -6.97 -4.49
CA ALA A 304 9.48 -5.70 -5.20
C ALA A 304 9.71 -4.51 -4.25
N ALA A 305 9.31 -4.63 -2.97
CA ALA A 305 9.49 -3.57 -1.99
C ALA A 305 10.97 -3.22 -1.76
N ARG A 306 11.30 -1.93 -1.91
CA ARG A 306 12.65 -1.36 -1.76
C ARG A 306 12.62 0.15 -1.64
N ASN A 307 13.62 0.73 -1.01
CA ASN A 307 13.92 2.15 -1.14
C ASN A 307 14.71 2.39 -2.43
N ILE A 308 14.63 3.57 -3.03
CA ILE A 308 15.19 3.89 -4.36
C ILE A 308 16.13 5.09 -4.27
N GLU A 309 17.33 4.96 -4.85
CA GLU A 309 18.36 6.02 -4.83
C GLU A 309 17.91 7.25 -5.63
N GLU A 310 17.24 7.05 -6.75
CA GLU A 310 16.76 8.11 -7.65
C GLU A 310 15.55 8.87 -7.09
N GLY A 311 15.02 8.43 -5.95
CA GLY A 311 13.86 9.00 -5.25
C GLY A 311 12.60 8.14 -5.33
N GLY A 312 11.75 8.32 -4.35
CA GLY A 312 10.59 7.47 -4.10
C GLY A 312 10.94 6.18 -3.38
N SER A 313 9.92 5.44 -2.97
CA SER A 313 10.09 4.15 -2.30
C SER A 313 8.90 3.25 -2.53
N PHE A 314 9.11 1.95 -2.41
CA PHE A 314 8.05 0.96 -2.46
C PHE A 314 8.05 0.12 -1.17
N THR A 315 7.06 0.31 -0.32
CA THR A 315 6.88 -0.42 0.95
C THR A 315 5.74 -1.42 0.82
N ILE A 316 5.92 -2.64 1.31
CA ILE A 316 4.86 -3.65 1.39
C ILE A 316 4.80 -4.17 2.83
N LEU A 317 3.64 -4.03 3.47
CA LEU A 317 3.31 -4.68 4.73
C LEU A 317 2.20 -5.69 4.46
N ALA A 318 2.55 -6.98 4.45
CA ALA A 318 1.64 -8.05 4.10
C ALA A 318 1.32 -8.91 5.32
N THR A 319 0.05 -9.26 5.50
CA THR A 319 -0.34 -10.21 6.53
C THR A 319 -0.03 -11.64 6.08
N ALA A 320 0.55 -12.41 7.00
CA ALA A 320 0.76 -13.85 6.86
C ALA A 320 -0.04 -14.58 7.95
N LEU A 321 -0.86 -15.54 7.52
CA LEU A 321 -1.69 -16.30 8.43
C LEU A 321 -0.89 -17.47 9.01
N VAL A 322 -0.95 -17.64 10.33
CA VAL A 322 -0.33 -18.74 11.08
C VAL A 322 -1.34 -19.35 12.07
N ASP A 323 -1.03 -20.52 12.61
CA ASP A 323 -1.90 -21.21 13.59
C ASP A 323 -3.35 -21.41 13.11
N THR A 324 -3.54 -21.57 11.81
CA THR A 324 -4.86 -21.80 11.19
C THR A 324 -5.28 -23.26 11.24
N GLY A 325 -4.39 -24.16 11.64
CA GLY A 325 -4.54 -25.61 11.51
C GLY A 325 -4.22 -26.14 10.11
N SER A 326 -3.86 -25.27 9.17
CA SER A 326 -3.46 -25.63 7.81
C SER A 326 -1.94 -25.70 7.68
N ARG A 327 -1.41 -26.88 7.40
CA ARG A 327 0.01 -27.08 7.15
C ARG A 327 0.53 -26.32 5.91
N MET A 328 -0.37 -26.02 4.98
CA MET A 328 -0.05 -25.18 3.82
C MET A 328 0.32 -23.76 4.25
N ASP A 329 -0.40 -23.19 5.22
CA ASP A 329 -0.14 -21.82 5.69
C ASP A 329 1.19 -21.71 6.42
N ASP A 330 1.57 -22.73 7.19
CA ASP A 330 2.87 -22.78 7.85
C ASP A 330 4.02 -22.79 6.83
N VAL A 331 3.87 -23.58 5.75
CA VAL A 331 4.86 -23.62 4.66
C VAL A 331 4.91 -22.26 3.95
N ILE A 332 3.77 -21.66 3.65
CA ILE A 332 3.71 -20.34 3.03
C ILE A 332 4.43 -19.31 3.90
N TYR A 333 4.13 -19.26 5.19
CA TYR A 333 4.78 -18.32 6.10
C TYR A 333 6.32 -18.50 6.10
N GLU A 334 6.82 -19.72 6.27
CA GLU A 334 8.27 -19.99 6.27
C GLU A 334 8.96 -19.57 4.96
N GLU A 335 8.29 -19.73 3.80
CA GLU A 335 8.81 -19.31 2.50
C GLU A 335 8.90 -17.78 2.34
N PHE A 336 8.00 -17.02 2.97
CA PHE A 336 8.04 -15.55 2.93
C PHE A 336 8.90 -14.92 4.02
N LYS A 337 9.07 -15.56 5.17
CA LYS A 337 9.91 -15.13 6.28
C LYS A 337 11.34 -14.82 5.83
N GLY A 338 11.91 -15.67 4.95
CA GLY A 338 13.24 -15.44 4.38
C GLY A 338 13.34 -14.24 3.44
N THR A 339 12.22 -13.80 2.84
CA THR A 339 12.15 -12.68 1.89
C THR A 339 11.97 -11.33 2.59
N GLY A 340 11.28 -11.32 3.72
CA GLY A 340 11.02 -10.12 4.53
C GLY A 340 12.26 -9.58 5.22
N ASN A 341 12.22 -8.30 5.58
CA ASN A 341 13.21 -7.64 6.42
C ASN A 341 12.59 -6.98 7.69
N MET A 342 11.32 -7.28 7.97
CA MET A 342 10.60 -6.87 9.18
C MET A 342 9.51 -7.91 9.47
N GLU A 343 9.35 -8.29 10.72
CA GLU A 343 8.27 -9.16 11.17
C GLU A 343 7.58 -8.55 12.39
N LEU A 344 6.26 -8.40 12.31
CA LEU A 344 5.39 -7.99 13.41
C LEU A 344 4.49 -9.17 13.77
N HIS A 345 4.74 -9.80 14.90
CA HIS A 345 3.97 -10.97 15.34
C HIS A 345 2.81 -10.56 16.24
N LEU A 346 1.62 -11.06 15.95
CA LEU A 346 0.49 -11.03 16.87
C LEU A 346 0.43 -12.31 17.67
N ASP A 347 0.04 -12.21 18.94
CA ASP A 347 -0.04 -13.33 19.88
C ASP A 347 -1.49 -13.68 20.19
N ARG A 348 -1.86 -14.95 19.98
CA ARG A 348 -3.19 -15.46 20.23
C ARG A 348 -3.52 -15.47 21.72
N SER A 349 -2.56 -15.80 22.60
CA SER A 349 -2.79 -15.90 24.03
C SER A 349 -3.09 -14.55 24.65
N LEU A 350 -2.44 -13.48 24.18
CA LEU A 350 -2.76 -12.11 24.58
C LEU A 350 -4.18 -11.71 24.14
N ALA A 351 -4.55 -12.06 22.91
CA ALA A 351 -5.89 -11.76 22.40
C ALA A 351 -7.00 -12.51 23.16
N GLU A 352 -6.79 -13.78 23.50
CA GLU A 352 -7.71 -14.60 24.32
C GLU A 352 -7.89 -14.00 25.72
N ARG A 353 -6.81 -13.44 26.29
CA ARG A 353 -6.84 -12.71 27.59
C ARG A 353 -7.36 -11.27 27.46
N ARG A 354 -7.78 -10.82 26.25
CA ARG A 354 -8.25 -9.45 25.96
C ARG A 354 -7.19 -8.38 26.22
N ILE A 355 -5.91 -8.73 26.07
CA ILE A 355 -4.78 -7.80 26.17
C ILE A 355 -4.49 -7.27 24.78
N TYR A 356 -4.80 -6.01 24.51
CA TYR A 356 -4.60 -5.36 23.21
C TYR A 356 -3.71 -4.11 23.33
N PRO A 357 -2.87 -3.83 22.31
CA PRO A 357 -2.66 -4.67 21.13
C PRO A 357 -1.96 -5.98 21.47
N ALA A 358 -2.40 -7.06 20.82
CA ALA A 358 -1.88 -8.39 21.05
C ALA A 358 -0.57 -8.63 20.27
N ILE A 359 0.42 -7.76 20.47
CA ILE A 359 1.72 -7.81 19.78
C ILE A 359 2.71 -8.61 20.64
N ASP A 360 3.31 -9.64 20.04
CA ASP A 360 4.46 -10.35 20.60
C ASP A 360 5.73 -9.52 20.35
N ILE A 361 6.13 -8.73 21.34
CA ILE A 361 7.24 -7.80 21.24
C ILE A 361 8.59 -8.54 21.12
N LEU A 362 8.70 -9.76 21.66
CA LEU A 362 9.95 -10.52 21.63
C LEU A 362 10.22 -11.14 20.25
N LYS A 363 9.17 -11.65 19.59
CA LYS A 363 9.28 -12.22 18.24
C LYS A 363 9.32 -11.16 17.15
N SER A 364 8.84 -9.95 17.44
CA SER A 364 8.76 -8.86 16.46
C SER A 364 10.08 -8.10 16.34
N GLY A 365 10.45 -7.67 15.12
CA GLY A 365 11.67 -6.91 14.88
C GLY A 365 11.86 -6.48 13.44
N THR A 366 12.74 -5.53 13.23
CA THR A 366 13.15 -5.00 11.92
C THR A 366 14.66 -5.23 11.73
N ARG A 367 15.04 -5.76 10.57
CA ARG A 367 16.45 -5.90 10.20
C ARG A 367 17.02 -4.54 9.87
N LYS A 368 18.27 -4.28 10.34
CA LYS A 368 18.96 -3.01 10.16
C LYS A 368 18.19 -1.81 10.75
N GLU A 369 17.53 -2.03 11.90
CA GLU A 369 16.80 -0.98 12.63
C GLU A 369 17.70 0.22 12.98
N GLU A 370 19.03 0.03 13.04
CA GLU A 370 20.04 1.07 13.26
C GLU A 370 20.09 2.12 12.13
N LEU A 371 19.54 1.84 10.95
CA LEU A 371 19.40 2.82 9.87
C LEU A 371 18.17 3.72 10.06
N LEU A 372 17.18 3.27 10.84
CA LEU A 372 15.89 3.93 11.02
C LEU A 372 15.79 4.69 12.34
N VAL A 373 16.47 4.21 13.38
CA VAL A 373 16.34 4.68 14.75
C VAL A 373 17.69 5.13 15.28
N SER A 374 17.71 6.25 16.04
CA SER A 374 18.93 6.77 16.63
C SER A 374 19.54 5.78 17.64
N LYS A 375 20.87 5.78 17.76
CA LYS A 375 21.58 4.88 18.68
C LYS A 375 21.08 4.99 20.13
N SER A 376 20.79 6.21 20.60
CA SER A 376 20.29 6.43 21.97
C SER A 376 18.92 5.77 22.20
N HIS A 377 18.04 5.77 21.19
CA HIS A 377 16.74 5.08 21.27
C HIS A 377 16.90 3.56 21.16
N LEU A 378 17.81 3.07 20.32
CA LEU A 378 18.09 1.63 20.20
C LEU A 378 18.59 1.05 21.52
N ASP A 379 19.53 1.71 22.19
CA ASP A 379 20.05 1.24 23.49
C ASP A 379 18.91 1.10 24.53
N LYS A 380 17.95 2.02 24.53
CA LYS A 380 16.78 1.97 25.39
C LYS A 380 15.84 0.81 25.01
N ILE A 381 15.58 0.62 23.72
CA ILE A 381 14.73 -0.46 23.20
C ILE A 381 15.33 -1.83 23.54
N TRP A 382 16.63 -2.00 23.36
CA TRP A 382 17.33 -3.24 23.71
C TRP A 382 17.31 -3.52 25.21
N ALA A 383 17.45 -2.50 26.06
CA ALA A 383 17.29 -2.63 27.50
C ALA A 383 15.87 -3.08 27.88
N ILE A 384 14.84 -2.55 27.21
CA ILE A 384 13.45 -2.97 27.40
C ILE A 384 13.29 -4.45 27.01
N ARG A 385 13.76 -4.87 25.85
CA ARG A 385 13.68 -6.25 25.36
C ARG A 385 14.36 -7.24 26.30
N LYS A 386 15.54 -6.89 26.82
CA LYS A 386 16.27 -7.70 27.81
C LYS A 386 15.48 -7.89 29.09
N THR A 387 14.81 -6.85 29.58
CA THR A 387 14.01 -6.91 30.82
C THR A 387 12.72 -7.71 30.64
N MET A 388 12.22 -7.86 29.39
CA MET A 388 11.01 -8.61 29.09
C MET A 388 11.14 -10.11 29.29
N GLN A 389 12.32 -10.68 29.08
CA GLN A 389 12.55 -12.13 29.16
C GLN A 389 12.35 -12.68 30.57
N ASP A 390 12.45 -11.82 31.60
CA ASP A 390 12.49 -12.24 33.01
C ASP A 390 11.16 -12.17 33.75
N SER A 391 10.04 -11.79 33.10
CA SER A 391 8.77 -11.57 33.83
C SER A 391 7.51 -11.85 33.01
N PRO A 392 6.66 -12.80 33.43
CA PRO A 392 5.41 -13.14 32.74
C PRO A 392 4.42 -11.97 32.59
N ASP A 393 4.40 -11.03 33.55
CA ASP A 393 3.48 -9.88 33.54
C ASP A 393 4.07 -8.64 32.85
N PHE A 394 5.20 -8.80 32.18
CA PHE A 394 5.89 -7.65 31.61
C PHE A 394 5.06 -6.93 30.57
N VAL A 395 4.41 -7.65 29.64
CA VAL A 395 3.61 -7.08 28.56
C VAL A 395 2.50 -6.19 29.11
N GLU A 396 1.80 -6.61 30.14
CA GLU A 396 0.71 -5.81 30.74
C GLU A 396 1.26 -4.55 31.42
N ARG A 397 2.41 -4.66 32.14
CA ARG A 397 3.08 -3.50 32.75
C ARG A 397 3.61 -2.53 31.69
N PHE A 398 4.18 -3.05 30.61
CA PHE A 398 4.64 -2.26 29.49
C PHE A 398 3.48 -1.49 28.85
N LEU A 399 2.39 -2.17 28.51
CA LEU A 399 1.19 -1.54 27.95
C LEU A 399 0.59 -0.46 28.87
N ARG A 400 0.59 -0.72 30.18
CA ARG A 400 0.11 0.26 31.19
C ARG A 400 0.96 1.53 31.17
N ARG A 401 2.30 1.39 31.10
CA ARG A 401 3.22 2.53 31.00
C ARG A 401 3.08 3.29 29.67
N MET A 402 2.93 2.57 28.57
CA MET A 402 2.66 3.17 27.26
C MET A 402 1.38 4.00 27.29
N ARG A 403 0.31 3.49 27.91
CA ARG A 403 -0.96 4.23 28.07
C ARG A 403 -0.87 5.43 28.99
N ALA A 404 0.05 5.41 29.94
CA ALA A 404 0.27 6.52 30.90
C ALA A 404 1.11 7.65 30.29
N SER A 405 1.76 7.46 29.17
CA SER A 405 2.57 8.45 28.46
C SER A 405 1.86 8.99 27.22
N LYS A 406 2.06 10.27 26.88
CA LYS A 406 1.43 10.93 25.72
C LYS A 406 2.01 10.47 24.39
N ASN A 407 3.31 10.24 24.36
CA ASN A 407 4.08 9.85 23.19
C ASN A 407 5.26 8.95 23.57
N ASN A 408 6.01 8.47 22.59
CA ASN A 408 7.14 7.59 22.78
C ASN A 408 8.32 8.27 23.49
N GLU A 409 8.51 9.57 23.26
CA GLU A 409 9.56 10.34 23.94
C GLU A 409 9.29 10.46 25.46
N GLU A 410 8.06 10.83 25.85
CA GLU A 410 7.65 10.87 27.26
C GLU A 410 7.72 9.46 27.91
N PHE A 411 7.40 8.42 27.14
CA PHE A 411 7.55 7.04 27.62
C PHE A 411 9.01 6.72 27.99
N PHE A 412 9.98 7.12 27.17
CA PHE A 412 11.39 6.94 27.46
C PHE A 412 11.86 7.78 28.66
N GLN A 413 11.42 9.03 28.76
CA GLN A 413 11.73 9.92 29.89
C GLN A 413 11.25 9.34 31.23
N ASN A 414 9.99 8.87 31.27
CA ASN A 414 9.42 8.22 32.45
C ASN A 414 10.19 6.95 32.85
N MET A 415 10.67 6.19 31.86
CA MET A 415 11.49 4.99 32.14
C MET A 415 12.86 5.37 32.74
N GLU A 416 13.53 6.39 32.26
CA GLU A 416 14.80 6.84 32.78
C GLU A 416 14.69 7.34 34.25
N GLU A 417 13.62 8.08 34.55
CA GLU A 417 13.34 8.52 35.92
C GLU A 417 13.12 7.34 36.87
N ASP A 418 12.35 6.33 36.44
CA ASP A 418 12.12 5.13 37.23
C ASP A 418 13.42 4.34 37.49
N MET A 419 14.31 4.28 36.50
CA MET A 419 15.64 3.63 36.68
C MET A 419 16.53 4.39 37.67
N LYS A 420 16.56 5.72 37.58
CA LYS A 420 17.31 6.58 38.53
C LYS A 420 16.79 6.41 39.96
N ARG A 421 15.46 6.42 40.17
CA ARG A 421 14.85 6.21 41.51
C ARG A 421 15.17 4.85 42.09
N LYS A 422 15.20 3.77 41.30
CA LYS A 422 15.57 2.43 41.76
C LYS A 422 17.05 2.29 42.04
N GLY A 423 17.91 3.00 41.32
CA GLY A 423 19.35 3.03 41.55
C GLY A 423 19.75 3.76 42.84
N THR A 424 19.00 4.82 43.22
CA THR A 424 19.17 5.54 44.51
C THR A 424 18.59 4.80 45.69
N ALA A 425 17.57 3.95 45.51
CA ALA A 425 16.98 3.15 46.59
C ALA A 425 17.78 1.87 46.93
N ARG A 426 18.81 1.52 46.14
CA ARG A 426 19.72 0.35 46.38
C ARG A 426 21.11 0.77 46.92
N ARG A 427 21.34 2.04 47.11
CA ARG A 427 22.46 2.59 47.85
C ARG A 427 22.02 3.02 49.23
#